data_1a9a7470246c9f03d5d05ee06e256334
#
_entry.id   1a9a7470246c9f03d5d05ee06e256334
#
_cell.length_a   1.000
_cell.length_b   1.000
_cell.length_c   1.000
_cell.angle_alpha   90.00
_cell.angle_beta   90.00
_cell.angle_gamma   90.00
#
_symmetry.space_group_name_H-M   'P 1'
#
loop_
_entity.id
_entity.type
_entity.pdbx_description
1 polymer ?
#
loop_
_entity_poly.entity_id
_entity_poly.type
_entity_poly.pdbx_seq_one_letter_code
_entity_poly.pdbx_strand_id
1 'polypeptide(L)'
;MLKVNKKDEPEFFSEFKRKKNPKHWDVFNKPENLHIKPELKSYMLKNEQKIGDKSYCPYCEMIISSENNDLKEDKKCHIEHIKPKSKFPNLAFDYRNFLTSCSDKNTCGHCKQSDWDNKLFINPIEENPEEYFSYSIRTGKIIPKKEAGLEYEKAIKTIEILNLNENKLCDYRKSYINQILNSIKNSRNDDEKIEIINYFDELPTLKKFLIENIKIL
;
A
#
# COMPACT_ATOMS: atom_id res chain seq x y z
N MET A 1 -6.64 0.13 -1.44
CA MET A 1 -5.30 -0.13 -2.04
C MET A 1 -4.98 0.91 -3.09
N LEU A 2 -3.72 1.33 -3.18
CA LEU A 2 -3.25 2.38 -4.10
C LEU A 2 -2.56 1.78 -5.33
N LYS A 3 -2.81 2.36 -6.49
CA LYS A 3 -2.01 2.14 -7.69
C LYS A 3 -0.59 2.70 -7.48
N VAL A 4 0.41 1.93 -7.88
CA VAL A 4 1.81 2.36 -7.86
C VAL A 4 2.28 2.60 -9.30
N ASN A 5 2.59 3.85 -9.62
CA ASN A 5 3.15 4.21 -10.91
C ASN A 5 4.67 4.04 -10.87
N LYS A 6 5.13 2.84 -11.20
CA LYS A 6 6.53 2.46 -11.17
C LYS A 6 7.35 3.34 -12.09
N LYS A 7 8.43 3.91 -11.55
CA LYS A 7 9.43 4.65 -12.31
C LYS A 7 10.52 3.71 -12.82
N ASP A 8 11.42 4.26 -13.63
CA ASP A 8 12.61 3.53 -14.05
C ASP A 8 13.48 3.16 -12.85
N GLU A 9 14.19 2.06 -12.99
CA GLU A 9 15.11 1.61 -11.97
C GLU A 9 16.18 2.69 -11.71
N PRO A 10 16.42 3.09 -10.44
CA PRO A 10 17.41 4.11 -10.16
C PRO A 10 18.82 3.64 -10.50
N GLU A 11 19.62 4.55 -11.04
CA GLU A 11 20.95 4.26 -11.58
C GLU A 11 21.88 3.60 -10.55
N PHE A 12 21.86 4.08 -9.29
CA PHE A 12 22.67 3.49 -8.22
C PHE A 12 22.39 1.99 -8.02
N PHE A 13 21.12 1.57 -8.20
CA PHE A 13 20.74 0.16 -8.06
C PHE A 13 21.16 -0.66 -9.30
N SER A 14 20.99 -0.11 -10.48
CA SER A 14 21.49 -0.71 -11.73
C SER A 14 23.01 -0.91 -11.69
N GLU A 15 23.74 0.11 -11.21
CA GLU A 15 25.18 0.02 -10.99
C GLU A 15 25.56 -1.04 -9.95
N PHE A 16 24.85 -1.07 -8.82
CA PHE A 16 25.04 -2.09 -7.80
C PHE A 16 24.88 -3.48 -8.39
N LYS A 17 23.81 -3.75 -9.14
CA LYS A 17 23.59 -5.03 -9.81
C LYS A 17 24.70 -5.38 -10.79
N ARG A 18 25.13 -4.41 -11.60
CA ARG A 18 26.23 -4.60 -12.57
C ARG A 18 27.56 -4.93 -11.89
N LYS A 19 27.89 -4.21 -10.81
CA LYS A 19 29.18 -4.37 -10.10
C LYS A 19 29.24 -5.63 -9.24
N LYS A 20 28.12 -5.99 -8.57
CA LYS A 20 28.10 -7.07 -7.56
C LYS A 20 27.50 -8.38 -8.08
N ASN A 21 26.75 -8.37 -9.18
CA ASN A 21 26.02 -9.51 -9.74
C ASN A 21 25.34 -10.36 -8.63
N PRO A 22 24.45 -9.75 -7.81
CA PRO A 22 23.95 -10.36 -6.59
C PRO A 22 23.07 -11.58 -6.90
N LYS A 23 23.30 -12.68 -6.17
CA LYS A 23 22.51 -13.92 -6.31
C LYS A 23 21.56 -14.14 -5.14
N HIS A 24 21.89 -13.61 -3.96
CA HIS A 24 21.13 -13.78 -2.74
C HIS A 24 20.85 -12.44 -2.08
N TRP A 25 19.66 -12.30 -1.46
CA TRP A 25 19.21 -11.06 -0.84
C TRP A 25 20.04 -10.60 0.35
N ASP A 26 20.76 -11.52 0.99
CA ASP A 26 21.69 -11.27 2.08
C ASP A 26 22.94 -10.45 1.69
N VAL A 27 23.19 -10.29 0.39
CA VAL A 27 24.23 -9.38 -0.13
C VAL A 27 24.13 -7.97 0.46
N PHE A 28 22.91 -7.53 0.80
CA PHE A 28 22.67 -6.24 1.43
C PHE A 28 23.05 -6.16 2.91
N ASN A 29 23.39 -7.28 3.55
CA ASN A 29 23.86 -7.32 4.94
C ASN A 29 25.38 -7.12 5.06
N LYS A 30 26.10 -7.07 3.91
CA LYS A 30 27.53 -6.77 3.88
C LYS A 30 27.75 -5.28 4.15
N PRO A 31 28.77 -4.92 4.96
CA PRO A 31 29.02 -3.53 5.38
C PRO A 31 29.02 -2.52 4.23
N GLU A 32 29.65 -2.87 3.11
CA GLU A 32 29.75 -2.00 1.93
C GLU A 32 28.42 -1.79 1.18
N ASN A 33 27.38 -2.59 1.48
CA ASN A 33 26.10 -2.56 0.77
C ASN A 33 24.93 -2.14 1.68
N LEU A 34 25.17 -1.82 2.95
CA LEU A 34 24.11 -1.49 3.92
C LEU A 34 23.26 -0.29 3.52
N HIS A 35 23.82 0.63 2.75
CA HIS A 35 23.14 1.84 2.28
C HIS A 35 22.10 1.58 1.18
N ILE A 36 22.22 0.49 0.42
CA ILE A 36 21.39 0.23 -0.76
C ILE A 36 19.91 0.07 -0.44
N LYS A 37 19.55 -0.73 0.58
CA LYS A 37 18.14 -0.90 0.97
C LYS A 37 17.48 0.40 1.46
N PRO A 38 18.08 1.19 2.35
CA PRO A 38 17.56 2.50 2.74
C PRO A 38 17.36 3.44 1.55
N GLU A 39 18.33 3.49 0.64
CA GLU A 39 18.27 4.34 -0.53
C GLU A 39 17.15 3.92 -1.50
N LEU A 40 16.99 2.60 -1.76
CA LEU A 40 15.88 2.05 -2.53
C LEU A 40 14.52 2.39 -1.91
N LYS A 41 14.37 2.20 -0.59
CA LYS A 41 13.13 2.58 0.11
C LYS A 41 12.84 4.07 -0.05
N SER A 42 13.82 4.91 0.20
CA SER A 42 13.69 6.36 0.06
C SER A 42 13.28 6.75 -1.37
N TYR A 43 13.89 6.13 -2.38
CA TYR A 43 13.56 6.39 -3.79
C TYR A 43 12.10 6.03 -4.09
N MET A 44 11.65 4.82 -3.75
CA MET A 44 10.28 4.36 -3.99
C MET A 44 9.25 5.23 -3.26
N LEU A 45 9.50 5.56 -1.99
CA LEU A 45 8.61 6.41 -1.20
C LEU A 45 8.46 7.81 -1.81
N LYS A 46 9.57 8.42 -2.23
CA LYS A 46 9.57 9.80 -2.74
C LYS A 46 9.02 9.92 -4.16
N ASN A 47 9.24 8.93 -5.01
CA ASN A 47 8.97 9.03 -6.44
C ASN A 47 7.77 8.21 -6.93
N GLU A 48 7.33 7.19 -6.18
CA GLU A 48 6.32 6.23 -6.63
C GLU A 48 5.12 6.08 -5.68
N GLN A 49 5.32 6.28 -4.38
CA GLN A 49 4.33 6.02 -3.34
C GLN A 49 3.93 7.27 -2.55
N LYS A 50 4.24 8.45 -3.10
CA LYS A 50 3.96 9.75 -2.49
C LYS A 50 2.67 10.35 -3.06
N ILE A 51 1.79 10.84 -2.16
CA ILE A 51 0.62 11.67 -2.49
C ILE A 51 0.70 12.91 -1.60
N GLY A 52 0.74 14.10 -2.20
CA GLY A 52 1.03 15.32 -1.46
C GLY A 52 2.44 15.27 -0.85
N ASP A 53 2.55 15.46 0.45
CA ASP A 53 3.79 15.40 1.22
C ASP A 53 4.03 14.06 1.93
N LYS A 54 3.05 13.14 1.91
CA LYS A 54 3.06 11.86 2.61
C LYS A 54 3.29 10.68 1.68
N SER A 55 3.94 9.63 2.20
CA SER A 55 4.12 8.36 1.51
C SER A 55 3.27 7.27 2.16
N TYR A 56 2.72 6.36 1.35
CA TYR A 56 1.73 5.39 1.79
C TYR A 56 2.14 3.95 1.47
N CYS A 57 1.75 3.03 2.34
CA CYS A 57 1.73 1.62 2.01
C CYS A 57 0.68 1.36 0.92
N PRO A 58 1.04 0.82 -0.26
CA PRO A 58 0.07 0.64 -1.35
C PRO A 58 -1.04 -0.33 -1.01
N TYR A 59 -0.81 -1.21 -0.03
CA TYR A 59 -1.79 -2.22 0.35
C TYR A 59 -2.85 -1.68 1.33
N CYS A 60 -2.43 -1.16 2.49
CA CYS A 60 -3.35 -0.71 3.53
C CYS A 60 -3.59 0.80 3.57
N GLU A 61 -2.82 1.59 2.82
CA GLU A 61 -2.88 3.06 2.75
C GLU A 61 -2.49 3.79 4.03
N MET A 62 -1.86 3.09 4.98
CA MET A 62 -1.25 3.73 6.12
C MET A 62 -0.03 4.55 5.70
N ILE A 63 0.18 5.69 6.35
CA ILE A 63 1.36 6.53 6.15
C ILE A 63 2.59 5.76 6.62
N ILE A 64 3.62 5.71 5.76
CA ILE A 64 4.89 5.04 6.03
C ILE A 64 6.08 5.96 5.78
N SER A 65 7.19 5.71 6.46
CA SER A 65 8.44 6.47 6.27
C SER A 65 9.66 5.57 6.27
N SER A 66 10.70 5.99 5.57
CA SER A 66 12.02 5.35 5.61
C SER A 66 12.88 5.79 6.79
N GLU A 67 12.53 6.90 7.44
CA GLU A 67 13.29 7.45 8.56
C GLU A 67 13.01 6.70 9.85
N ASN A 68 14.07 6.18 10.48
CA ASN A 68 13.96 5.28 11.63
C ASN A 68 13.92 5.99 13.00
N ASN A 69 14.04 7.33 13.03
CA ASN A 69 14.13 8.06 14.29
C ASN A 69 12.74 8.34 14.83
N ASP A 70 12.40 7.75 15.98
CA ASP A 70 11.21 7.99 16.81
C ASP A 70 9.83 7.64 16.20
N LEU A 71 9.78 6.89 15.10
CA LEU A 71 8.51 6.44 14.55
C LEU A 71 7.96 5.24 15.31
N LYS A 72 6.65 5.27 15.56
CA LYS A 72 5.89 4.07 15.97
C LYS A 72 6.13 2.96 14.95
N GLU A 73 6.11 1.72 15.41
CA GLU A 73 6.43 0.54 14.57
C GLU A 73 5.56 0.43 13.31
N ASP A 74 4.32 0.89 13.40
CA ASP A 74 3.33 0.95 12.32
C ASP A 74 3.72 1.89 11.15
N LYS A 75 4.53 2.92 11.42
CA LYS A 75 5.06 3.83 10.38
C LYS A 75 6.34 3.35 9.72
N LYS A 76 6.99 2.32 10.28
CA LYS A 76 8.15 1.68 9.65
C LYS A 76 7.77 0.94 8.38
N CYS A 77 8.72 0.79 7.48
CA CYS A 77 8.48 0.11 6.21
C CYS A 77 9.66 -0.78 5.78
N HIS A 78 9.36 -1.73 4.90
CA HIS A 78 10.34 -2.63 4.31
C HIS A 78 10.15 -2.73 2.79
N ILE A 79 11.20 -3.19 2.08
CA ILE A 79 11.09 -3.53 0.67
C ILE A 79 10.33 -4.84 0.57
N GLU A 80 9.21 -4.80 -0.10
CA GLU A 80 8.34 -5.94 -0.37
C GLU A 80 8.57 -6.44 -1.80
N HIS A 81 8.66 -7.76 -1.95
CA HIS A 81 8.62 -8.42 -3.25
C HIS A 81 7.17 -8.79 -3.59
N ILE A 82 6.60 -8.18 -4.61
CA ILE A 82 5.23 -8.46 -5.05
C ILE A 82 5.09 -9.94 -5.37
N LYS A 83 5.91 -10.46 -6.29
CA LYS A 83 6.10 -11.90 -6.52
C LYS A 83 7.18 -12.39 -5.56
N PRO A 84 6.84 -13.30 -4.62
CA PRO A 84 7.77 -13.71 -3.56
C PRO A 84 9.08 -14.27 -4.10
N LYS A 85 10.21 -13.77 -3.61
CA LYS A 85 11.55 -14.22 -4.07
C LYS A 85 11.82 -15.71 -3.85
N SER A 86 11.14 -16.35 -2.90
CA SER A 86 11.24 -17.79 -2.67
C SER A 86 10.62 -18.62 -3.79
N LYS A 87 9.55 -18.12 -4.41
CA LYS A 87 8.89 -18.75 -5.57
C LYS A 87 9.43 -18.25 -6.90
N PHE A 88 9.95 -17.01 -6.94
CA PHE A 88 10.45 -16.33 -8.15
C PHE A 88 11.87 -15.78 -7.92
N PRO A 89 12.89 -16.65 -7.72
CA PRO A 89 14.25 -16.21 -7.40
C PRO A 89 14.90 -15.34 -8.50
N ASN A 90 14.49 -15.53 -9.75
CA ASN A 90 14.94 -14.70 -10.88
C ASN A 90 14.44 -13.24 -10.79
N LEU A 91 13.38 -12.99 -10.03
CA LEU A 91 12.83 -11.65 -9.80
C LEU A 91 13.30 -11.02 -8.46
N ALA A 92 14.21 -11.69 -7.75
CA ALA A 92 14.67 -11.23 -6.44
C ALA A 92 15.39 -9.86 -6.49
N PHE A 93 15.93 -9.47 -7.64
CA PHE A 93 16.59 -8.18 -7.87
C PHE A 93 15.94 -7.40 -9.03
N ASP A 94 14.75 -7.79 -9.46
CA ASP A 94 13.98 -7.02 -10.43
C ASP A 94 13.29 -5.85 -9.72
N TYR A 95 13.68 -4.63 -10.07
CA TYR A 95 13.13 -3.41 -9.50
C TYR A 95 11.60 -3.29 -9.70
N ARG A 96 11.08 -3.81 -10.82
CA ARG A 96 9.64 -3.84 -11.09
C ARG A 96 8.86 -4.77 -10.17
N ASN A 97 9.56 -5.66 -9.47
CA ASN A 97 8.97 -6.54 -8.46
C ASN A 97 9.00 -5.94 -7.05
N PHE A 98 9.43 -4.70 -6.87
CA PHE A 98 9.55 -4.06 -5.56
C PHE A 98 8.47 -3.00 -5.33
N LEU A 99 8.04 -2.90 -4.09
CA LEU A 99 7.38 -1.74 -3.51
C LEU A 99 7.78 -1.61 -2.04
N THR A 100 7.38 -0.53 -1.41
CA THR A 100 7.60 -0.34 0.03
C THR A 100 6.30 -0.61 0.76
N SER A 101 6.29 -1.61 1.64
CA SER A 101 5.13 -1.98 2.47
C SER A 101 5.35 -1.60 3.94
N CYS A 102 4.28 -1.35 4.68
CA CYS A 102 4.34 -1.16 6.13
C CYS A 102 4.94 -2.40 6.81
N SER A 103 5.52 -2.20 8.00
CA SER A 103 6.14 -3.28 8.78
C SER A 103 5.20 -3.94 9.79
N ASP A 104 3.88 -3.75 9.69
CA ASP A 104 2.92 -4.48 10.51
C ASP A 104 3.02 -5.99 10.23
N LYS A 105 3.13 -6.79 11.30
CA LYS A 105 3.37 -8.24 11.18
C LYS A 105 2.14 -9.02 10.74
N ASN A 106 0.95 -8.46 10.96
CA ASN A 106 -0.33 -9.14 10.75
C ASN A 106 -0.98 -8.79 9.42
N THR A 107 -0.43 -7.83 8.67
CA THR A 107 -1.02 -7.32 7.44
C THR A 107 0.02 -7.11 6.34
N CYS A 108 -0.46 -6.84 5.13
CA CYS A 108 0.35 -6.42 3.99
C CYS A 108 1.49 -7.40 3.64
N GLY A 109 2.69 -6.88 3.34
CA GLY A 109 3.82 -7.70 2.89
C GLY A 109 4.28 -8.72 3.91
N HIS A 110 4.25 -8.41 5.22
CA HIS A 110 4.63 -9.36 6.26
C HIS A 110 3.60 -10.48 6.43
N CYS A 111 2.30 -10.21 6.28
CA CYS A 111 1.29 -11.26 6.27
C CYS A 111 1.39 -12.12 5.02
N LYS A 112 1.56 -11.49 3.86
CA LYS A 112 1.67 -12.17 2.57
C LYS A 112 2.84 -13.16 2.51
N GLN A 113 4.01 -12.78 3.03
CA GLN A 113 5.22 -13.61 2.99
C GLN A 113 5.49 -14.24 1.60
N SER A 114 5.31 -15.57 1.50
CA SER A 114 5.43 -16.34 0.25
C SER A 114 4.10 -16.69 -0.38
N ASP A 115 2.97 -16.23 0.20
CA ASP A 115 1.68 -16.47 -0.41
C ASP A 115 1.52 -15.63 -1.68
N TRP A 116 1.05 -16.27 -2.74
CA TRP A 116 0.95 -15.67 -4.06
C TRP A 116 0.02 -16.49 -4.94
N ASP A 117 -0.93 -15.83 -5.56
CA ASP A 117 -1.75 -16.39 -6.62
C ASP A 117 -1.53 -15.58 -7.92
N ASN A 118 -1.07 -16.25 -8.96
CA ASN A 118 -0.70 -15.59 -10.22
C ASN A 118 -1.90 -15.05 -11.02
N LYS A 119 -3.11 -15.55 -10.74
CA LYS A 119 -4.34 -15.15 -11.44
C LYS A 119 -5.17 -14.18 -10.60
N LEU A 120 -5.18 -14.39 -9.28
CA LEU A 120 -6.13 -13.73 -8.39
C LEU A 120 -5.51 -12.62 -7.53
N PHE A 121 -4.17 -12.54 -7.38
CA PHE A 121 -3.57 -11.44 -6.64
C PHE A 121 -3.56 -10.15 -7.48
N ILE A 122 -4.16 -9.08 -6.97
CA ILE A 122 -4.16 -7.76 -7.62
C ILE A 122 -2.80 -7.11 -7.40
N ASN A 123 -2.01 -7.05 -8.48
CA ASN A 123 -0.71 -6.39 -8.46
C ASN A 123 -0.88 -4.86 -8.61
N PRO A 124 -0.56 -4.06 -7.60
CA PRO A 124 -0.80 -2.61 -7.64
C PRO A 124 0.09 -1.87 -8.65
N ILE A 125 1.12 -2.53 -9.21
CA ILE A 125 1.94 -1.97 -10.30
C ILE A 125 1.29 -2.20 -11.67
N GLU A 126 0.66 -3.35 -11.86
CA GLU A 126 0.08 -3.74 -13.15
C GLU A 126 -1.38 -3.28 -13.28
N GLU A 127 -2.16 -3.44 -12.20
CA GLU A 127 -3.60 -3.19 -12.18
C GLU A 127 -3.94 -1.94 -11.37
N ASN A 128 -5.10 -1.34 -11.60
CA ASN A 128 -5.62 -0.28 -10.75
C ASN A 128 -6.50 -0.87 -9.63
N PRO A 129 -6.04 -0.88 -8.36
CA PRO A 129 -6.82 -1.48 -7.28
C PRO A 129 -8.19 -0.85 -7.02
N GLU A 130 -8.38 0.43 -7.37
CA GLU A 130 -9.67 1.13 -7.20
C GLU A 130 -10.80 0.50 -8.03
N GLU A 131 -10.49 -0.28 -9.04
CA GLU A 131 -11.49 -0.98 -9.85
C GLU A 131 -12.08 -2.21 -9.15
N TYR A 132 -11.37 -2.73 -8.16
CA TYR A 132 -11.68 -3.99 -7.48
C TYR A 132 -12.29 -3.80 -6.09
N PHE A 133 -11.99 -2.68 -5.40
CA PHE A 133 -12.33 -2.50 -4.00
C PHE A 133 -13.32 -1.37 -3.76
N SER A 134 -14.11 -1.56 -2.73
CA SER A 134 -15.00 -0.59 -2.11
C SER A 134 -14.88 -0.70 -0.58
N TYR A 135 -15.67 0.07 0.16
CA TYR A 135 -15.61 0.12 1.62
C TYR A 135 -16.99 -0.04 2.26
N SER A 136 -17.02 -0.71 3.41
CA SER A 136 -18.19 -0.73 4.29
C SER A 136 -18.05 0.39 5.32
N ILE A 137 -18.87 1.43 5.20
CA ILE A 137 -18.90 2.57 6.14
C ILE A 137 -19.17 2.06 7.57
N ARG A 138 -20.06 1.08 7.71
CA ARG A 138 -20.47 0.54 9.02
C ARG A 138 -19.36 -0.21 9.73
N THR A 139 -18.53 -0.94 9.01
CA THR A 139 -17.54 -1.89 9.59
C THR A 139 -16.09 -1.47 9.39
N GLY A 140 -15.79 -0.50 8.53
CA GLY A 140 -14.43 -0.16 8.11
C GLY A 140 -13.76 -1.23 7.23
N LYS A 141 -14.48 -2.28 6.85
CA LYS A 141 -13.93 -3.33 5.99
C LYS A 141 -13.75 -2.83 4.56
N ILE A 142 -12.64 -3.26 3.94
CA ILE A 142 -12.51 -3.22 2.49
C ILE A 142 -13.27 -4.41 1.91
N ILE A 143 -14.05 -4.18 0.87
CA ILE A 143 -14.93 -5.18 0.26
C ILE A 143 -14.75 -5.20 -1.26
N PRO A 144 -15.08 -6.30 -1.95
CA PRO A 144 -15.13 -6.31 -3.39
C PRO A 144 -16.12 -5.27 -3.94
N LYS A 145 -15.76 -4.63 -5.04
CA LYS A 145 -16.63 -3.67 -5.75
C LYS A 145 -17.70 -4.38 -6.61
N LYS A 146 -17.40 -5.62 -7.03
CA LYS A 146 -18.32 -6.51 -7.75
C LYS A 146 -18.83 -7.61 -6.82
N GLU A 147 -19.99 -8.16 -7.12
CA GLU A 147 -20.63 -9.21 -6.32
C GLU A 147 -20.28 -10.64 -6.79
N ALA A 148 -19.78 -10.77 -8.03
CA ALA A 148 -19.39 -12.05 -8.64
C ALA A 148 -18.39 -11.83 -9.79
N GLY A 149 -17.84 -12.95 -10.29
CA GLY A 149 -16.90 -12.96 -11.42
C GLY A 149 -15.44 -12.82 -11.01
N LEU A 150 -14.56 -12.70 -12.00
CA LEU A 150 -13.11 -12.69 -11.79
C LEU A 150 -12.65 -11.53 -10.91
N GLU A 151 -13.21 -10.33 -11.08
CA GLU A 151 -12.86 -9.16 -10.27
C GLU A 151 -13.23 -9.35 -8.80
N TYR A 152 -14.36 -10.00 -8.52
CA TYR A 152 -14.76 -10.38 -7.17
C TYR A 152 -13.76 -11.37 -6.56
N GLU A 153 -13.43 -12.44 -7.28
CA GLU A 153 -12.47 -13.47 -6.82
C GLU A 153 -11.09 -12.87 -6.55
N LYS A 154 -10.62 -11.99 -7.45
CA LYS A 154 -9.35 -11.27 -7.28
C LYS A 154 -9.37 -10.39 -6.02
N ALA A 155 -10.46 -9.65 -5.80
CA ALA A 155 -10.59 -8.80 -4.62
C ALA A 155 -10.60 -9.63 -3.32
N ILE A 156 -11.40 -10.68 -3.24
CA ILE A 156 -11.44 -11.57 -2.07
C ILE A 156 -10.06 -12.17 -1.81
N LYS A 157 -9.43 -12.76 -2.83
CA LYS A 157 -8.12 -13.40 -2.67
C LYS A 157 -7.04 -12.44 -2.24
N THR A 158 -7.04 -11.22 -2.77
CA THR A 158 -6.07 -10.19 -2.37
C THR A 158 -6.31 -9.70 -0.93
N ILE A 159 -7.58 -9.52 -0.51
CA ILE A 159 -7.94 -9.19 0.87
C ILE A 159 -7.42 -10.27 1.83
N GLU A 160 -7.58 -11.54 1.50
CA GLU A 160 -7.13 -12.69 2.30
C GLU A 160 -5.60 -12.72 2.41
N ILE A 161 -4.88 -12.72 1.28
CA ILE A 161 -3.42 -12.81 1.23
C ILE A 161 -2.76 -11.68 2.03
N LEU A 162 -3.28 -10.48 1.92
CA LEU A 162 -2.75 -9.29 2.59
C LEU A 162 -3.35 -9.04 3.97
N ASN A 163 -4.35 -9.83 4.38
CA ASN A 163 -5.15 -9.65 5.60
C ASN A 163 -5.64 -8.20 5.78
N LEU A 164 -6.21 -7.61 4.71
CA LEU A 164 -6.60 -6.20 4.70
C LEU A 164 -7.79 -5.89 5.62
N ASN A 165 -8.50 -6.90 6.09
CA ASN A 165 -9.60 -6.78 7.05
C ASN A 165 -9.21 -7.25 8.47
N GLU A 166 -7.91 -7.20 8.81
CA GLU A 166 -7.44 -7.33 10.19
C GLU A 166 -8.15 -6.30 11.08
N ASN A 167 -8.45 -6.70 12.31
CA ASN A 167 -9.32 -5.91 13.20
C ASN A 167 -8.84 -4.48 13.41
N LYS A 168 -7.53 -4.28 13.65
CA LYS A 168 -6.96 -2.94 13.85
C LYS A 168 -7.10 -2.06 12.62
N LEU A 169 -6.96 -2.64 11.40
CA LEU A 169 -7.17 -1.88 10.16
C LEU A 169 -8.65 -1.52 9.97
N CYS A 170 -9.56 -2.42 10.30
CA CYS A 170 -10.99 -2.14 10.25
C CYS A 170 -11.38 -1.04 11.25
N ASP A 171 -10.91 -1.14 12.49
CA ASP A 171 -11.18 -0.16 13.54
C ASP A 171 -10.60 1.21 13.19
N TYR A 172 -9.39 1.24 12.63
CA TYR A 172 -8.75 2.46 12.15
C TYR A 172 -9.57 3.14 11.06
N ARG A 173 -9.97 2.39 10.01
CA ARG A 173 -10.82 2.93 8.93
C ARG A 173 -12.17 3.41 9.47
N LYS A 174 -12.79 2.64 10.37
CA LYS A 174 -14.06 3.03 11.00
C LYS A 174 -13.93 4.30 11.83
N SER A 175 -12.86 4.44 12.62
CA SER A 175 -12.57 5.66 13.36
C SER A 175 -12.39 6.87 12.43
N TYR A 176 -11.65 6.70 11.34
CA TYR A 176 -11.43 7.73 10.33
C TYR A 176 -12.74 8.14 9.64
N ILE A 177 -13.59 7.17 9.25
CA ILE A 177 -14.92 7.43 8.70
C ILE A 177 -15.76 8.24 9.70
N ASN A 178 -15.80 7.83 10.97
CA ASN A 178 -16.57 8.52 12.00
C ASN A 178 -16.08 9.97 12.24
N GLN A 179 -14.77 10.21 12.19
CA GLN A 179 -14.22 11.56 12.29
C GLN A 179 -14.69 12.44 11.13
N ILE A 180 -14.64 11.93 9.90
CA ILE A 180 -15.13 12.63 8.71
C ILE A 180 -16.62 12.92 8.83
N LEU A 181 -17.45 11.89 9.14
CA LEU A 181 -18.89 12.05 9.27
C LEU A 181 -19.29 13.08 10.34
N ASN A 182 -18.59 13.08 11.48
CA ASN A 182 -18.81 14.08 12.51
C ASN A 182 -18.43 15.49 12.07
N SER A 183 -17.36 15.62 11.28
CA SER A 183 -16.89 16.91 10.77
C SER A 183 -17.85 17.54 9.75
N ILE A 184 -18.50 16.70 8.92
CA ILE A 184 -19.43 17.16 7.88
C ILE A 184 -20.89 17.27 8.34
N LYS A 185 -21.21 16.84 9.57
CA LYS A 185 -22.57 16.74 10.08
C LYS A 185 -23.39 18.03 9.97
N ASN A 186 -22.74 19.18 10.13
CA ASN A 186 -23.38 20.49 10.11
C ASN A 186 -23.14 21.27 8.81
N SER A 187 -22.61 20.61 7.79
CA SER A 187 -22.37 21.23 6.48
C SER A 187 -23.68 21.54 5.77
N ARG A 188 -23.73 22.65 5.06
CA ARG A 188 -24.92 23.20 4.41
C ARG A 188 -25.24 22.53 3.07
N ASN A 189 -24.20 22.03 2.39
CA ASN A 189 -24.32 21.43 1.07
C ASN A 189 -23.15 20.46 0.81
N ASP A 190 -23.19 19.76 -0.32
CA ASP A 190 -22.19 18.76 -0.69
C ASP A 190 -20.81 19.38 -0.99
N ASP A 191 -20.74 20.60 -1.50
CA ASP A 191 -19.46 21.28 -1.78
C ASP A 191 -18.69 21.55 -0.48
N GLU A 192 -19.39 22.06 0.55
CA GLU A 192 -18.80 22.27 1.87
C GLU A 192 -18.34 20.97 2.53
N LYS A 193 -19.12 19.88 2.37
CA LYS A 193 -18.72 18.54 2.83
C LYS A 193 -17.43 18.08 2.13
N ILE A 194 -17.35 18.22 0.81
CA ILE A 194 -16.18 17.83 0.02
C ILE A 194 -14.95 18.65 0.45
N GLU A 195 -15.11 19.95 0.67
CA GLU A 195 -14.03 20.80 1.16
C GLU A 195 -13.49 20.29 2.50
N ILE A 196 -14.37 20.01 3.47
CA ILE A 196 -14.00 19.46 4.78
C ILE A 196 -13.29 18.12 4.64
N ILE A 197 -13.82 17.19 3.81
CA ILE A 197 -13.22 15.88 3.60
C ILE A 197 -11.81 16.01 3.01
N ASN A 198 -11.54 17.02 2.18
CA ASN A 198 -10.24 17.25 1.58
C ASN A 198 -9.15 17.63 2.58
N TYR A 199 -9.48 18.16 3.76
CA TYR A 199 -8.51 18.37 4.84
C TYR A 199 -7.99 17.08 5.47
N PHE A 200 -8.69 15.96 5.29
CA PHE A 200 -8.24 14.65 5.76
C PHE A 200 -7.29 14.07 4.71
N ASP A 201 -6.08 13.73 5.09
CA ASP A 201 -5.02 13.31 4.16
C ASP A 201 -4.56 11.85 4.34
N GLU A 202 -5.27 11.07 5.16
CA GLU A 202 -5.05 9.64 5.31
C GLU A 202 -6.03 8.82 4.45
N LEU A 203 -5.70 7.55 4.22
CA LEU A 203 -6.54 6.58 3.50
C LEU A 203 -7.11 7.14 2.17
N PRO A 204 -6.25 7.49 1.19
CA PRO A 204 -6.65 8.25 0.00
C PRO A 204 -7.82 7.65 -0.78
N THR A 205 -7.87 6.31 -0.95
CA THR A 205 -8.97 5.69 -1.71
C THR A 205 -10.26 5.60 -0.91
N LEU A 206 -10.18 5.47 0.43
CA LEU A 206 -11.35 5.58 1.31
C LEU A 206 -11.92 7.01 1.29
N LYS A 207 -11.05 8.03 1.37
CA LYS A 207 -11.47 9.43 1.23
C LYS A 207 -12.19 9.68 -0.09
N LYS A 208 -11.61 9.22 -1.20
CA LYS A 208 -12.23 9.30 -2.52
C LYS A 208 -13.59 8.61 -2.57
N PHE A 209 -13.68 7.39 -2.00
CA PHE A 209 -14.95 6.66 -1.87
C PHE A 209 -16.01 7.46 -1.10
N LEU A 210 -15.67 8.13 -0.01
CA LEU A 210 -16.60 8.96 0.74
C LEU A 210 -17.07 10.17 -0.08
N ILE A 211 -16.19 10.84 -0.81
CA ILE A 211 -16.56 11.94 -1.70
C ILE A 211 -17.50 11.47 -2.81
N GLU A 212 -17.20 10.35 -3.47
CA GLU A 212 -18.05 9.78 -4.51
C GLU A 212 -19.45 9.40 -4.03
N ASN A 213 -19.59 9.11 -2.72
CA ASN A 213 -20.84 8.73 -2.08
C ASN A 213 -21.43 9.83 -1.19
N ILE A 214 -21.04 11.08 -1.38
CA ILE A 214 -21.35 12.21 -0.49
C ILE A 214 -22.87 12.44 -0.29
N LYS A 215 -23.68 12.11 -1.30
CA LYS A 215 -25.14 12.29 -1.26
C LYS A 215 -25.86 11.34 -0.29
N ILE A 216 -25.19 10.28 0.14
CA ILE A 216 -25.77 9.29 1.07
C ILE A 216 -25.12 9.37 2.45
N LEU A 217 -24.17 10.27 2.65
CA LEU A 217 -23.51 10.61 3.91
C LEU A 217 -24.21 11.80 4.58
#